data_e21d4d3294e7e3bbdd99db145b970083
#
_entry.id   e21d4d3294e7e3bbdd99db145b970083
#
_cell.length_a   1.000
_cell.length_b   1.000
_cell.length_c   1.000
_cell.angle_alpha   90.00
_cell.angle_beta   90.00
_cell.angle_gamma   90.00
#
_symmetry.space_group_name_H-M   'P 1'
#
loop_
_entity.id
_entity.type
_entity.pdbx_description
1 polymer ?
#
loop_
_entity_poly.entity_id
_entity_poly.type
_entity_poly.pdbx_seq_one_letter_code
_entity_poly.pdbx_strand_id
1 'polypeptide(L)'
;MCGICGQVSFTTDLSKYESQFYNMQNKLYSRGPDRHGEFFSQNAVLMHRRLAVVDIEKGNQPMTYAVDGAVFTLCYNGELYNTNEIRNTLESRGYNFFSHSDTEVVLKAYVEYREKCVDMFNGIFAFAVWEHETRRLFVARDRMGVKPLFYSMTKSGFVFASEIKALLEHSEIEPVIDTRSLAEIMIIGPGRTPGCGVFKGISEIRPAHYAYYDETGLTIHRYWNVEAHEHSESFEQTAEKVRYLVTDSIKRQLVSDVPLCTFLSGGLDSSLISSVTNGEFKKSGEVLHTFSVDYKDNEKYFKKSKFQPNSDPEFIRIMEKYLGGVHHRIVIDTDELVNALYCAVDARDLPGMADVDASMLLLCKAIKEQGTVALSGECADEIFGGYPWYRDKTIRSSEGFPWAQSTEYRMSFLNDEFAEKIDGSEYVYERYKLTADSAPLYNKMNVDDMKTAQMMKLNLDWFMQTLLDRKDRMSMYSSLEVRVPFCDHRIVEYLYNVPWEMKDHNGYEKGLLREAMRGYLPDEVLWRKKSPYPKTHNPNYLAAVSSRLQNIIDDGTSQLFDFIKKDKLQELLSENKSQPWYGQLMTTPQTIAYFIQFDYWLRKYKVRFV
;
A
#
# COMPACT_ATOMS: atom_id res chain seq x y z
N MET A 1 -2.23 -8.69 -11.36
CA MET A 1 -1.13 -8.70 -10.36
C MET A 1 -0.92 -10.08 -9.78
N CYS A 2 0.23 -10.34 -9.13
CA CYS A 2 0.68 -11.69 -8.88
C CYS A 2 1.18 -11.87 -7.43
N GLY A 3 1.59 -13.07 -7.08
CA GLY A 3 2.37 -13.39 -5.90
C GLY A 3 3.67 -14.06 -6.30
N ILE A 4 4.78 -13.63 -5.73
CA ILE A 4 6.10 -14.22 -5.96
C ILE A 4 6.71 -14.67 -4.65
N CYS A 5 7.44 -15.78 -4.65
CA CYS A 5 8.31 -16.20 -3.57
C CYS A 5 9.45 -17.06 -4.12
N GLY A 6 10.49 -17.22 -3.32
CA GLY A 6 11.63 -18.03 -3.71
C GLY A 6 12.76 -18.01 -2.70
N GLN A 7 13.82 -18.72 -3.04
CA GLN A 7 15.04 -18.79 -2.25
C GLN A 7 16.26 -18.95 -3.15
N VAL A 8 17.36 -18.36 -2.72
CA VAL A 8 18.69 -18.64 -3.28
C VAL A 8 19.61 -19.12 -2.16
N SER A 9 20.33 -20.22 -2.44
CA SER A 9 21.28 -20.84 -1.51
C SER A 9 22.56 -21.23 -2.23
N PHE A 10 23.69 -21.02 -1.55
CA PHE A 10 25.00 -21.48 -1.98
C PHE A 10 25.53 -22.66 -1.13
N THR A 11 24.80 -23.00 -0.08
CA THR A 11 25.17 -24.03 0.90
C THR A 11 24.24 -25.25 0.92
N THR A 12 23.00 -25.09 0.40
CA THR A 12 21.94 -26.09 0.48
C THR A 12 21.39 -26.38 -0.90
N ASP A 13 21.22 -27.67 -1.22
CA ASP A 13 20.56 -28.12 -2.45
C ASP A 13 19.04 -27.95 -2.33
N LEU A 14 18.51 -26.89 -2.92
CA LEU A 14 17.11 -26.49 -2.80
C LEU A 14 16.14 -27.45 -3.52
N SER A 15 16.62 -28.23 -4.49
CA SER A 15 15.77 -29.18 -5.22
C SER A 15 15.19 -30.28 -4.32
N LYS A 16 15.70 -30.43 -3.11
CA LYS A 16 15.25 -31.43 -2.11
C LYS A 16 14.08 -30.91 -1.24
N TYR A 17 13.69 -29.66 -1.35
CA TYR A 17 12.71 -28.99 -0.48
C TYR A 17 11.44 -28.54 -1.21
N GLU A 18 11.08 -29.18 -2.31
CA GLU A 18 9.94 -28.80 -3.17
C GLU A 18 8.64 -28.54 -2.39
N SER A 19 8.30 -29.43 -1.44
CA SER A 19 7.07 -29.30 -0.65
C SER A 19 6.99 -27.99 0.14
N GLN A 20 8.13 -27.51 0.66
CA GLN A 20 8.20 -26.22 1.37
C GLN A 20 7.87 -25.06 0.43
N PHE A 21 8.43 -25.05 -0.77
CA PHE A 21 8.19 -23.99 -1.75
C PHE A 21 6.76 -23.99 -2.29
N TYR A 22 6.16 -25.16 -2.49
CA TYR A 22 4.74 -25.27 -2.81
C TYR A 22 3.85 -24.76 -1.67
N ASN A 23 4.21 -24.99 -0.41
CA ASN A 23 3.49 -24.40 0.74
C ASN A 23 3.59 -22.86 0.73
N MET A 24 4.79 -22.30 0.53
CA MET A 24 5.00 -20.86 0.38
C MET A 24 4.15 -20.29 -0.76
N GLN A 25 4.17 -20.91 -1.93
CA GLN A 25 3.39 -20.51 -3.10
C GLN A 25 1.87 -20.56 -2.82
N ASN A 26 1.39 -21.58 -2.13
CA ASN A 26 -0.02 -21.76 -1.80
C ASN A 26 -0.55 -20.66 -0.87
N LYS A 27 0.27 -20.11 0.02
CA LYS A 27 -0.12 -18.93 0.84
C LYS A 27 -0.39 -17.68 0.00
N LEU A 28 0.13 -17.64 -1.21
CA LEU A 28 -0.07 -16.53 -2.15
C LEU A 28 -1.24 -16.78 -3.13
N TYR A 29 -2.02 -17.84 -2.95
CA TYR A 29 -3.12 -18.20 -3.86
C TYR A 29 -4.08 -17.04 -4.14
N SER A 30 -4.50 -16.33 -3.11
CA SER A 30 -5.44 -15.20 -3.25
C SER A 30 -4.90 -14.08 -4.16
N ARG A 31 -3.58 -13.89 -4.22
CA ARG A 31 -2.96 -12.91 -5.10
C ARG A 31 -3.05 -13.29 -6.58
N GLY A 32 -2.96 -14.58 -6.87
CA GLY A 32 -2.94 -15.08 -8.24
C GLY A 32 -3.59 -16.46 -8.38
N PRO A 33 -4.92 -16.51 -8.46
CA PRO A 33 -5.65 -17.79 -8.51
C PRO A 33 -5.63 -18.43 -9.91
N ASP A 34 -5.33 -17.68 -10.98
CA ASP A 34 -5.57 -18.12 -12.35
C ASP A 34 -4.55 -19.17 -12.81
N ARG A 35 -3.28 -18.97 -12.48
CA ARG A 35 -2.20 -19.91 -12.82
C ARG A 35 -1.10 -19.88 -11.76
N HIS A 36 -0.27 -20.92 -11.79
CA HIS A 36 0.97 -20.99 -11.03
C HIS A 36 2.09 -21.45 -11.95
N GLY A 37 3.33 -21.21 -11.53
CA GLY A 37 4.51 -21.70 -12.19
C GLY A 37 5.70 -21.70 -11.23
N GLU A 38 6.68 -22.50 -11.57
CA GLU A 38 7.87 -22.75 -10.77
C GLU A 38 9.12 -22.88 -11.62
N PHE A 39 10.23 -22.48 -11.05
CA PHE A 39 11.57 -22.77 -11.51
C PHE A 39 12.36 -23.37 -10.34
N PHE A 40 12.96 -24.54 -10.57
CA PHE A 40 13.80 -25.24 -9.61
C PHE A 40 15.19 -25.47 -10.17
N SER A 41 16.19 -25.14 -9.38
CA SER A 41 17.57 -25.56 -9.56
C SER A 41 18.19 -25.91 -8.21
N GLN A 42 19.42 -26.39 -8.22
CA GLN A 42 20.15 -26.70 -6.99
C GLN A 42 20.33 -25.45 -6.10
N ASN A 43 20.52 -24.27 -6.70
CA ASN A 43 20.86 -23.04 -5.99
C ASN A 43 19.74 -22.01 -5.91
N ALA A 44 18.71 -22.12 -6.76
CA ALA A 44 17.64 -21.14 -6.81
C ALA A 44 16.28 -21.80 -7.05
N VAL A 45 15.27 -21.31 -6.34
CA VAL A 45 13.87 -21.62 -6.57
C VAL A 45 13.11 -20.32 -6.71
N LEU A 46 12.35 -20.19 -7.80
CA LEU A 46 11.44 -19.07 -8.05
C LEU A 46 10.02 -19.62 -8.25
N MET A 47 9.08 -19.11 -7.47
CA MET A 47 7.68 -19.53 -7.48
C MET A 47 6.78 -18.35 -7.83
N HIS A 48 5.74 -18.60 -8.59
CA HIS A 48 4.83 -17.57 -9.07
C HIS A 48 3.36 -18.00 -8.96
N ARG A 49 2.50 -17.10 -8.50
CA ARG A 49 1.04 -17.16 -8.59
C ARG A 49 0.54 -16.01 -9.46
N ARG A 50 -0.22 -16.30 -10.50
CA ARG A 50 -0.64 -15.34 -11.52
C ARG A 50 -2.10 -14.94 -11.37
N LEU A 51 -2.34 -13.62 -11.35
CA LEU A 51 -3.61 -13.02 -11.73
C LEU A 51 -3.40 -12.48 -13.16
N ALA A 52 -4.09 -13.06 -14.13
CA ALA A 52 -3.91 -12.74 -15.54
C ALA A 52 -4.69 -11.45 -15.89
N VAL A 53 -3.98 -10.39 -16.25
CA VAL A 53 -4.53 -9.07 -16.57
C VAL A 53 -4.16 -8.64 -17.98
N VAL A 54 -2.90 -8.84 -18.38
CA VAL A 54 -2.37 -8.56 -19.73
C VAL A 54 -1.73 -9.82 -20.28
N ASP A 55 -1.94 -10.09 -21.57
CA ASP A 55 -1.46 -11.28 -22.30
C ASP A 55 -1.77 -12.59 -21.57
N ILE A 56 -3.06 -12.91 -21.47
CA ILE A 56 -3.57 -14.06 -20.70
C ILE A 56 -2.87 -15.37 -21.08
N GLU A 57 -2.52 -15.55 -22.38
CA GLU A 57 -1.97 -16.81 -22.88
C GLU A 57 -0.46 -16.91 -22.68
N LYS A 58 0.30 -15.86 -22.98
CA LYS A 58 1.78 -15.91 -23.11
C LYS A 58 2.55 -15.28 -21.94
N GLY A 59 1.87 -14.57 -21.03
CA GLY A 59 2.49 -13.95 -19.86
C GLY A 59 2.76 -14.93 -18.71
N ASN A 60 3.06 -16.20 -18.96
CA ASN A 60 3.35 -17.19 -17.93
C ASN A 60 4.70 -16.94 -17.27
N GLN A 61 4.77 -17.26 -15.97
CA GLN A 61 5.97 -17.05 -15.14
C GLN A 61 6.20 -18.23 -14.20
N PRO A 62 7.44 -18.49 -13.75
CA PRO A 62 8.66 -17.75 -14.08
C PRO A 62 8.99 -17.77 -15.57
N MET A 63 9.51 -16.65 -16.10
CA MET A 63 9.86 -16.52 -17.52
C MET A 63 11.38 -16.60 -17.69
N THR A 64 11.82 -17.46 -18.60
CA THR A 64 13.26 -17.67 -18.88
C THR A 64 13.61 -17.11 -20.26
N TYR A 65 14.75 -16.45 -20.34
CA TYR A 65 15.34 -15.96 -21.59
C TYR A 65 16.83 -16.31 -21.65
N ALA A 66 17.25 -16.85 -22.77
CA ALA A 66 18.64 -17.19 -23.05
C ALA A 66 19.19 -16.32 -24.19
N VAL A 67 20.36 -15.74 -24.00
CA VAL A 67 21.04 -14.89 -24.96
C VAL A 67 22.55 -14.97 -24.76
N ASP A 68 23.32 -15.14 -25.85
CA ASP A 68 24.79 -15.19 -25.86
C ASP A 68 25.40 -16.16 -24.83
N GLY A 69 24.73 -17.29 -24.60
CA GLY A 69 25.16 -18.31 -23.63
C GLY A 69 24.76 -18.04 -22.19
N ALA A 70 24.23 -16.86 -21.88
CA ALA A 70 23.70 -16.52 -20.55
C ALA A 70 22.20 -16.81 -20.45
N VAL A 71 21.75 -17.27 -19.29
CA VAL A 71 20.34 -17.61 -19.00
C VAL A 71 19.84 -16.80 -17.81
N PHE A 72 18.65 -16.23 -17.95
CA PHE A 72 17.99 -15.41 -16.94
C PHE A 72 16.58 -15.90 -16.70
N THR A 73 16.18 -16.04 -15.46
CA THR A 73 14.82 -16.46 -15.07
C THR A 73 14.20 -15.40 -14.17
N LEU A 74 13.04 -14.86 -14.56
CA LEU A 74 12.31 -13.79 -13.90
C LEU A 74 11.04 -14.33 -13.23
N CYS A 75 10.74 -13.88 -12.00
CA CYS A 75 9.38 -13.80 -11.46
C CYS A 75 9.03 -12.34 -11.11
N TYR A 76 7.84 -11.91 -11.53
CA TYR A 76 7.42 -10.51 -11.52
C TYR A 76 5.98 -10.38 -11.01
N ASN A 77 5.78 -9.47 -10.06
CA ASN A 77 4.49 -9.03 -9.57
C ASN A 77 4.36 -7.52 -9.82
N GLY A 78 3.65 -7.13 -10.85
CA GLY A 78 3.54 -5.73 -11.18
C GLY A 78 2.79 -5.43 -12.47
N GLU A 79 2.86 -4.17 -12.86
CA GLU A 79 2.38 -3.62 -14.13
C GLU A 79 3.29 -2.47 -14.56
N LEU A 80 3.82 -2.54 -15.78
CA LEU A 80 4.68 -1.53 -16.36
C LEU A 80 3.89 -0.66 -17.34
N TYR A 81 3.68 0.60 -17.00
CA TYR A 81 2.81 1.53 -17.74
C TYR A 81 3.47 2.12 -19.00
N ASN A 82 4.79 2.10 -19.10
CA ASN A 82 5.55 2.52 -20.28
C ASN A 82 6.14 1.33 -21.05
N THR A 83 5.44 0.21 -21.05
CA THR A 83 5.83 -1.03 -21.74
C THR A 83 6.18 -0.81 -23.21
N ASN A 84 5.35 -0.06 -23.95
CA ASN A 84 5.55 0.18 -25.38
C ASN A 84 6.81 1.01 -25.67
N GLU A 85 7.10 2.03 -24.85
CA GLU A 85 8.30 2.86 -25.02
C GLU A 85 9.58 2.03 -24.83
N ILE A 86 9.60 1.16 -23.81
CA ILE A 86 10.76 0.30 -23.55
C ILE A 86 10.87 -0.80 -24.60
N ARG A 87 9.76 -1.40 -24.99
CA ARG A 87 9.71 -2.39 -26.08
C ARG A 87 10.32 -1.84 -27.36
N ASN A 88 9.86 -0.68 -27.82
CA ASN A 88 10.37 -0.03 -29.03
C ASN A 88 11.88 0.25 -28.94
N THR A 89 12.35 0.66 -27.76
CA THR A 89 13.78 0.88 -27.50
C THR A 89 14.58 -0.43 -27.64
N LEU A 90 14.09 -1.52 -27.06
CA LEU A 90 14.74 -2.84 -27.14
C LEU A 90 14.67 -3.42 -28.56
N GLU A 91 13.56 -3.27 -29.27
CA GLU A 91 13.43 -3.69 -30.68
C GLU A 91 14.43 -2.95 -31.57
N SER A 92 14.67 -1.66 -31.36
CA SER A 92 15.70 -0.90 -32.09
C SER A 92 17.12 -1.40 -31.85
N ARG A 93 17.34 -2.18 -30.76
CA ARG A 93 18.59 -2.86 -30.41
C ARG A 93 18.65 -4.31 -30.87
N GLY A 94 17.62 -4.80 -31.57
CA GLY A 94 17.58 -6.14 -32.16
C GLY A 94 16.86 -7.20 -31.31
N TYR A 95 16.22 -6.83 -30.19
CA TYR A 95 15.42 -7.76 -29.42
C TYR A 95 14.10 -8.06 -30.15
N ASN A 96 13.72 -9.34 -30.20
CA ASN A 96 12.43 -9.78 -30.71
C ASN A 96 11.55 -10.22 -29.55
N PHE A 97 10.24 -10.03 -29.62
CA PHE A 97 9.28 -10.38 -28.59
C PHE A 97 8.29 -11.43 -29.08
N PHE A 98 7.96 -12.40 -28.21
CA PHE A 98 6.99 -13.47 -28.53
C PHE A 98 5.63 -13.22 -27.86
N SER A 99 5.56 -12.28 -26.92
CA SER A 99 4.37 -11.92 -26.15
C SER A 99 4.12 -10.41 -26.19
N HIS A 100 2.91 -9.98 -25.78
CA HIS A 100 2.64 -8.55 -25.54
C HIS A 100 2.81 -8.19 -24.06
N SER A 101 3.14 -9.18 -23.22
CA SER A 101 3.28 -8.99 -21.77
C SER A 101 4.41 -8.01 -21.44
N ASP A 102 4.18 -7.19 -20.43
CA ASP A 102 5.21 -6.37 -19.80
C ASP A 102 6.28 -7.23 -19.11
N THR A 103 5.93 -8.43 -18.65
CA THR A 103 6.87 -9.41 -18.07
C THR A 103 8.07 -9.67 -18.98
N GLU A 104 7.83 -9.88 -20.28
CA GLU A 104 8.92 -10.09 -21.25
C GLU A 104 9.76 -8.82 -21.44
N VAL A 105 9.12 -7.65 -21.38
CA VAL A 105 9.81 -6.36 -21.49
C VAL A 105 10.71 -6.13 -20.27
N VAL A 106 10.22 -6.41 -19.06
CA VAL A 106 11.01 -6.33 -17.81
C VAL A 106 12.23 -7.25 -17.89
N LEU A 107 12.04 -8.52 -18.31
CA LEU A 107 13.13 -9.48 -18.41
C LEU A 107 14.20 -9.02 -19.42
N LYS A 108 13.79 -8.60 -20.61
CA LYS A 108 14.74 -8.16 -21.66
C LYS A 108 15.40 -6.81 -21.34
N ALA A 109 14.68 -5.91 -20.65
CA ALA A 109 15.27 -4.68 -20.15
C ALA A 109 16.34 -4.98 -19.07
N TYR A 110 16.09 -5.96 -18.18
CA TYR A 110 17.12 -6.40 -17.23
C TYR A 110 18.34 -7.03 -17.94
N VAL A 111 18.13 -7.84 -18.96
CA VAL A 111 19.23 -8.43 -19.74
C VAL A 111 20.10 -7.37 -20.40
N GLU A 112 19.49 -6.34 -20.96
CA GLU A 112 20.21 -5.26 -21.65
C GLU A 112 20.88 -4.26 -20.70
N TYR A 113 20.16 -3.84 -19.64
CA TYR A 113 20.57 -2.69 -18.80
C TYR A 113 20.97 -3.07 -17.38
N ARG A 114 20.80 -4.35 -16.97
CA ARG A 114 21.01 -4.83 -15.61
C ARG A 114 20.19 -3.98 -14.61
N GLU A 115 20.79 -3.61 -13.47
CA GLU A 115 20.15 -2.79 -12.43
C GLU A 115 19.61 -1.44 -12.95
N LYS A 116 20.18 -0.89 -14.02
CA LYS A 116 19.72 0.38 -14.59
C LYS A 116 18.36 0.28 -15.28
N CYS A 117 17.84 -0.92 -15.50
CA CYS A 117 16.49 -1.08 -16.07
C CYS A 117 15.42 -0.42 -15.18
N VAL A 118 15.58 -0.43 -13.84
CA VAL A 118 14.61 0.15 -12.92
C VAL A 118 14.49 1.68 -13.04
N ASP A 119 15.54 2.35 -13.52
CA ASP A 119 15.52 3.81 -13.75
C ASP A 119 14.57 4.17 -14.89
N MET A 120 14.40 3.27 -15.87
CA MET A 120 13.55 3.45 -17.05
C MET A 120 12.07 3.13 -16.78
N PHE A 121 11.75 2.36 -15.75
CA PHE A 121 10.42 1.84 -15.51
C PHE A 121 9.46 2.91 -14.95
N ASN A 122 8.33 3.10 -15.60
CA ASN A 122 7.16 3.76 -15.01
C ASN A 122 6.12 2.66 -14.76
N GLY A 123 5.93 2.29 -13.50
CA GLY A 123 5.06 1.18 -13.13
C GLY A 123 5.08 0.90 -11.63
N ILE A 124 4.31 -0.09 -11.27
CA ILE A 124 4.22 -0.65 -9.91
C ILE A 124 4.73 -2.08 -9.95
N PHE A 125 5.75 -2.41 -9.19
CA PHE A 125 6.40 -3.71 -9.31
C PHE A 125 7.18 -4.18 -8.09
N ALA A 126 7.25 -5.49 -7.98
CA ALA A 126 8.28 -6.23 -7.24
C ALA A 126 8.69 -7.42 -8.09
N PHE A 127 9.98 -7.63 -8.33
CA PHE A 127 10.45 -8.74 -9.15
C PHE A 127 11.79 -9.30 -8.69
N ALA A 128 12.06 -10.52 -9.12
CA ALA A 128 13.32 -11.20 -8.90
C ALA A 128 13.82 -11.80 -10.21
N VAL A 129 15.11 -11.67 -10.50
CA VAL A 129 15.79 -12.28 -11.64
C VAL A 129 16.96 -13.13 -11.15
N TRP A 130 16.95 -14.40 -11.50
CA TRP A 130 18.08 -15.31 -11.29
C TRP A 130 18.98 -15.34 -12.52
N GLU A 131 20.24 -14.97 -12.35
CA GLU A 131 21.30 -15.08 -13.35
C GLU A 131 22.03 -16.42 -13.16
N HIS A 132 21.89 -17.34 -14.12
CA HIS A 132 22.37 -18.70 -13.95
C HIS A 132 23.90 -18.83 -13.93
N GLU A 133 24.59 -18.13 -14.81
CA GLU A 133 26.06 -18.23 -14.97
C GLU A 133 26.78 -17.54 -13.83
N THR A 134 26.33 -16.36 -13.45
CA THR A 134 26.93 -15.59 -12.36
C THR A 134 26.46 -16.06 -10.98
N ARG A 135 25.42 -16.93 -10.94
CA ARG A 135 24.78 -17.42 -9.74
C ARG A 135 24.37 -16.28 -8.81
N ARG A 136 23.72 -15.28 -9.37
CA ARG A 136 23.32 -14.05 -8.68
C ARG A 136 21.82 -13.80 -8.79
N LEU A 137 21.21 -13.46 -7.67
CA LEU A 137 19.82 -13.02 -7.63
C LEU A 137 19.79 -11.49 -7.60
N PHE A 138 19.02 -10.90 -8.51
CA PHE A 138 18.60 -9.51 -8.44
C PHE A 138 17.16 -9.42 -7.97
N VAL A 139 16.84 -8.54 -7.04
CA VAL A 139 15.47 -8.22 -6.64
C VAL A 139 15.26 -6.72 -6.66
N ALA A 140 14.09 -6.25 -7.08
CA ALA A 140 13.79 -4.82 -7.12
C ALA A 140 12.32 -4.55 -6.75
N ARG A 141 12.08 -3.36 -6.15
CA ARG A 141 10.77 -2.87 -5.77
C ARG A 141 10.54 -1.46 -6.34
N ASP A 142 9.30 -1.18 -6.75
CA ASP A 142 8.94 0.10 -7.37
C ASP A 142 9.20 1.32 -6.46
N ARG A 143 9.24 2.51 -7.10
CA ARG A 143 9.62 3.78 -6.45
C ARG A 143 8.75 4.14 -5.26
N MET A 144 7.43 3.88 -5.37
CA MET A 144 6.46 4.20 -4.32
C MET A 144 6.18 3.02 -3.39
N GLY A 145 6.74 1.81 -3.67
CA GLY A 145 6.53 0.61 -2.86
C GLY A 145 5.10 0.09 -2.90
N VAL A 146 4.41 0.28 -4.02
CA VAL A 146 3.02 -0.21 -4.19
C VAL A 146 2.96 -1.73 -4.11
N LYS A 147 3.98 -2.43 -4.65
CA LYS A 147 4.06 -3.88 -4.55
C LYS A 147 4.93 -4.32 -3.38
N PRO A 148 4.43 -5.22 -2.52
CA PRO A 148 5.19 -5.70 -1.36
C PRO A 148 6.30 -6.67 -1.78
N LEU A 149 7.43 -6.63 -1.05
CA LEU A 149 8.54 -7.59 -1.18
C LEU A 149 9.26 -7.75 0.15
N PHE A 150 8.97 -8.84 0.85
CA PHE A 150 9.59 -9.21 2.12
C PHE A 150 10.70 -10.22 1.91
N TYR A 151 11.67 -10.24 2.84
CA TYR A 151 12.77 -11.21 2.81
C TYR A 151 13.25 -11.58 4.22
N SER A 152 13.94 -12.70 4.29
CA SER A 152 14.68 -13.16 5.48
C SER A 152 16.01 -13.74 5.07
N MET A 153 17.05 -13.43 5.85
CA MET A 153 18.34 -14.14 5.78
C MET A 153 18.30 -15.33 6.72
N THR A 154 18.34 -16.52 6.17
CA THR A 154 18.36 -17.79 6.91
C THR A 154 19.75 -18.43 6.86
N LYS A 155 19.96 -19.52 7.58
CA LYS A 155 21.21 -20.30 7.49
C LYS A 155 21.40 -20.90 6.09
N SER A 156 20.30 -21.26 5.46
CA SER A 156 20.27 -21.82 4.11
C SER A 156 20.24 -20.77 2.99
N GLY A 157 20.27 -19.47 3.26
CA GLY A 157 20.39 -18.41 2.26
C GLY A 157 19.31 -17.33 2.33
N PHE A 158 19.10 -16.65 1.21
CA PHE A 158 18.15 -15.54 1.05
C PHE A 158 16.78 -16.06 0.62
N VAL A 159 15.75 -15.83 1.44
CA VAL A 159 14.37 -16.22 1.18
C VAL A 159 13.55 -14.95 0.97
N PHE A 160 12.69 -14.90 -0.06
CA PHE A 160 11.84 -13.73 -0.33
C PHE A 160 10.40 -14.14 -0.66
N ALA A 161 9.45 -13.23 -0.40
CA ALA A 161 8.05 -13.39 -0.78
C ALA A 161 7.31 -12.07 -0.86
N SER A 162 6.22 -12.04 -1.62
CA SER A 162 5.27 -10.92 -1.63
C SER A 162 4.59 -10.69 -0.27
N GLU A 163 4.41 -11.74 0.53
CA GLU A 163 3.68 -11.67 1.81
C GLU A 163 4.39 -12.45 2.91
N ILE A 164 4.30 -11.95 4.16
CA ILE A 164 4.95 -12.53 5.33
C ILE A 164 4.48 -13.96 5.60
N LYS A 165 3.17 -14.24 5.43
CA LYS A 165 2.61 -15.59 5.61
C LYS A 165 3.28 -16.66 4.75
N ALA A 166 3.80 -16.27 3.58
CA ALA A 166 4.54 -17.18 2.72
C ALA A 166 5.95 -17.44 3.26
N LEU A 167 6.64 -16.43 3.81
CA LEU A 167 7.93 -16.60 4.48
C LEU A 167 7.82 -17.53 5.69
N LEU A 168 6.73 -17.42 6.46
CA LEU A 168 6.49 -18.23 7.66
C LEU A 168 6.23 -19.72 7.37
N GLU A 169 6.07 -20.12 6.11
CA GLU A 169 6.05 -21.55 5.71
C GLU A 169 7.46 -22.13 5.51
N HIS A 170 8.50 -21.28 5.53
CA HIS A 170 9.87 -21.75 5.46
C HIS A 170 10.34 -22.27 6.82
N SER A 171 10.92 -23.47 6.85
CA SER A 171 11.28 -24.20 8.07
C SER A 171 12.27 -23.50 9.01
N GLU A 172 13.05 -22.54 8.50
CA GLU A 172 14.00 -21.74 9.28
C GLU A 172 13.45 -20.36 9.71
N ILE A 173 12.20 -20.03 9.35
CA ILE A 173 11.58 -18.74 9.67
C ILE A 173 10.43 -18.97 10.64
N GLU A 174 10.58 -18.48 11.85
CA GLU A 174 9.60 -18.67 12.91
C GLU A 174 8.79 -17.40 13.18
N PRO A 175 7.52 -17.52 13.62
CA PRO A 175 6.68 -16.38 13.99
C PRO A 175 7.07 -15.84 15.39
N VAL A 176 8.26 -15.29 15.48
CA VAL A 176 8.86 -14.78 16.72
C VAL A 176 8.88 -13.26 16.71
N ILE A 177 8.53 -12.66 17.84
CA ILE A 177 8.61 -11.21 18.08
C ILE A 177 9.50 -10.92 19.29
N ASP A 178 10.00 -9.70 19.34
CA ASP A 178 10.78 -9.15 20.45
C ASP A 178 10.22 -7.79 20.91
N THR A 179 10.89 -7.13 21.82
CA THR A 179 10.51 -5.81 22.33
C THR A 179 10.36 -4.77 21.20
N ARG A 180 11.24 -4.80 20.19
CA ARG A 180 11.13 -3.91 19.03
C ARG A 180 9.88 -4.21 18.20
N SER A 181 9.58 -5.48 17.97
CA SER A 181 8.35 -5.89 17.27
C SER A 181 7.10 -5.41 18.00
N LEU A 182 7.10 -5.51 19.34
CA LEU A 182 6.00 -5.02 20.17
C LEU A 182 5.85 -3.49 20.06
N ALA A 183 6.97 -2.75 20.03
CA ALA A 183 6.95 -1.31 19.79
C ALA A 183 6.39 -0.95 18.41
N GLU A 184 6.74 -1.71 17.34
CA GLU A 184 6.16 -1.52 16.01
C GLU A 184 4.64 -1.68 16.02
N ILE A 185 4.11 -2.71 16.70
CA ILE A 185 2.66 -2.95 16.77
C ILE A 185 1.98 -1.90 17.65
N MET A 186 2.47 -1.66 18.87
CA MET A 186 1.77 -0.86 19.87
C MET A 186 2.02 0.64 19.73
N ILE A 187 3.21 1.06 19.29
CA ILE A 187 3.60 2.48 19.28
C ILE A 187 3.50 3.07 17.88
N ILE A 188 3.92 2.34 16.86
CA ILE A 188 3.86 2.77 15.47
C ILE A 188 2.57 2.32 14.78
N GLY A 189 2.13 1.09 15.05
CA GLY A 189 1.00 0.45 14.34
C GLY A 189 -0.30 1.27 14.28
N PRO A 190 -1.06 1.08 13.24
CA PRO A 190 -1.00 0.10 12.15
C PRO A 190 0.05 0.37 11.06
N GLY A 191 0.80 1.46 11.13
CA GLY A 191 1.98 1.67 10.29
C GLY A 191 3.13 0.74 10.66
N ARG A 192 4.23 0.84 9.91
CA ARG A 192 5.49 0.12 10.20
C ARG A 192 6.68 1.02 9.86
N THR A 193 7.76 0.87 10.61
CA THR A 193 9.04 1.49 10.22
C THR A 193 9.44 0.99 8.83
N PRO A 194 9.79 1.86 7.87
CA PRO A 194 10.20 1.47 6.53
C PRO A 194 11.29 0.39 6.54
N GLY A 195 10.99 -0.74 5.90
CA GLY A 195 11.88 -1.92 5.86
C GLY A 195 11.68 -2.92 7.01
N CYS A 196 10.79 -2.65 7.98
CA CYS A 196 10.51 -3.56 9.08
C CYS A 196 9.41 -4.57 8.71
N GLY A 197 9.69 -5.87 8.88
CA GLY A 197 8.70 -6.95 8.72
C GLY A 197 7.96 -7.32 10.00
N VAL A 198 8.21 -6.61 11.11
CA VAL A 198 7.68 -6.84 12.47
C VAL A 198 8.21 -8.13 13.10
N PHE A 199 8.02 -9.29 12.47
CA PHE A 199 8.62 -10.53 12.97
C PHE A 199 10.15 -10.49 12.94
N LYS A 200 10.77 -11.05 13.97
CA LYS A 200 12.23 -11.10 14.10
C LYS A 200 12.85 -11.84 12.91
N GLY A 201 13.83 -11.22 12.28
CA GLY A 201 14.52 -11.78 11.10
C GLY A 201 13.77 -11.57 9.77
N ILE A 202 12.56 -11.03 9.77
CA ILE A 202 11.86 -10.63 8.55
C ILE A 202 12.06 -9.13 8.31
N SER A 203 12.47 -8.80 7.09
CA SER A 203 12.65 -7.43 6.60
C SER A 203 11.88 -7.22 5.30
N GLU A 204 11.74 -5.98 4.88
CA GLU A 204 11.11 -5.59 3.63
C GLU A 204 12.11 -4.85 2.74
N ILE A 205 12.17 -5.16 1.45
CA ILE A 205 12.88 -4.31 0.49
C ILE A 205 12.14 -2.97 0.43
N ARG A 206 12.84 -1.88 0.78
CA ARG A 206 12.24 -0.54 0.83
C ARG A 206 11.79 -0.07 -0.55
N PRO A 207 10.79 0.84 -0.63
CA PRO A 207 10.46 1.52 -1.87
C PRO A 207 11.70 2.10 -2.54
N ALA A 208 11.75 2.06 -3.88
CA ALA A 208 12.88 2.58 -4.66
C ALA A 208 14.25 1.90 -4.37
N HIS A 209 14.23 0.63 -3.95
CA HIS A 209 15.48 -0.12 -3.75
C HIS A 209 15.50 -1.37 -4.61
N TYR A 210 16.72 -1.76 -4.99
CA TYR A 210 17.03 -3.08 -5.48
C TYR A 210 18.10 -3.74 -4.59
N ALA A 211 18.22 -5.05 -4.70
CA ALA A 211 19.27 -5.79 -4.01
C ALA A 211 19.86 -6.85 -4.92
N TYR A 212 21.13 -7.14 -4.68
CA TYR A 212 21.82 -8.33 -5.18
C TYR A 212 22.11 -9.28 -4.04
N TYR A 213 21.92 -10.58 -4.30
CA TYR A 213 22.37 -11.64 -3.42
C TYR A 213 23.18 -12.66 -4.20
N ASP A 214 24.42 -12.86 -3.80
CA ASP A 214 25.36 -13.83 -4.37
C ASP A 214 26.21 -14.47 -3.25
N GLU A 215 27.29 -15.20 -3.62
CA GLU A 215 28.18 -15.87 -2.67
C GLU A 215 28.87 -14.92 -1.69
N THR A 216 28.95 -13.63 -2.01
CA THR A 216 29.52 -12.58 -1.14
C THR A 216 28.53 -12.02 -0.13
N GLY A 217 27.22 -12.30 -0.30
CA GLY A 217 26.15 -11.89 0.57
C GLY A 217 25.11 -10.97 -0.08
N LEU A 218 24.34 -10.27 0.75
CA LEU A 218 23.27 -9.36 0.35
C LEU A 218 23.79 -7.92 0.30
N THR A 219 23.58 -7.25 -0.83
CA THR A 219 23.81 -5.80 -0.98
C THR A 219 22.52 -5.11 -1.43
N ILE A 220 22.17 -3.98 -0.78
CA ILE A 220 20.92 -3.24 -1.05
C ILE A 220 21.28 -1.82 -1.48
N HIS A 221 20.67 -1.36 -2.57
CA HIS A 221 20.91 -0.06 -3.17
C HIS A 221 19.61 0.71 -3.39
N ARG A 222 19.62 2.01 -3.08
CA ARG A 222 18.51 2.90 -3.44
C ARG A 222 18.78 3.44 -4.85
N TYR A 223 17.86 3.18 -5.80
CA TYR A 223 17.99 3.64 -7.18
C TYR A 223 17.26 4.97 -7.44
N TRP A 224 16.32 5.34 -6.57
CA TRP A 224 15.58 6.58 -6.76
C TRP A 224 15.32 7.29 -5.42
N ASN A 225 15.31 8.61 -5.46
CA ASN A 225 14.83 9.51 -4.42
C ASN A 225 14.29 10.77 -5.09
N VAL A 226 13.36 11.45 -4.43
CA VAL A 226 12.94 12.78 -4.88
C VAL A 226 14.12 13.74 -4.77
N GLU A 227 14.29 14.62 -5.77
CA GLU A 227 15.28 15.69 -5.77
C GLU A 227 14.61 17.03 -5.52
N ALA A 228 15.22 17.88 -4.68
CA ALA A 228 14.71 19.21 -4.39
C ALA A 228 15.39 20.27 -5.25
N HIS A 229 14.60 21.11 -5.91
CA HIS A 229 15.05 22.26 -6.67
C HIS A 229 14.04 23.41 -6.58
N GLU A 230 14.46 24.61 -6.92
CA GLU A 230 13.61 25.79 -6.97
C GLU A 230 12.55 25.64 -8.07
N HIS A 231 11.29 25.95 -7.74
CA HIS A 231 10.20 25.98 -8.69
C HIS A 231 10.12 27.36 -9.38
N SER A 232 10.21 27.39 -10.70
CA SER A 232 10.31 28.62 -11.48
C SER A 232 9.10 28.91 -12.38
N GLU A 233 8.14 27.97 -12.46
CA GLU A 233 6.95 28.10 -13.31
C GLU A 233 5.87 28.97 -12.65
N SER A 234 5.08 29.67 -13.46
CA SER A 234 3.90 30.39 -12.97
C SER A 234 2.82 29.42 -12.50
N PHE A 235 1.84 29.93 -11.76
CA PHE A 235 0.71 29.10 -11.30
C PHE A 235 -0.04 28.45 -12.48
N GLU A 236 -0.26 29.18 -13.57
CA GLU A 236 -0.96 28.70 -14.76
C GLU A 236 -0.17 27.57 -15.45
N GLN A 237 1.15 27.75 -15.61
CA GLN A 237 2.04 26.73 -16.17
C GLN A 237 2.06 25.48 -15.28
N THR A 238 2.14 25.69 -13.97
CA THR A 238 2.09 24.59 -12.98
C THR A 238 0.77 23.83 -13.05
N ALA A 239 -0.36 24.52 -13.12
CA ALA A 239 -1.68 23.90 -13.25
C ALA A 239 -1.82 23.12 -14.56
N GLU A 240 -1.31 23.64 -15.67
CA GLU A 240 -1.31 22.95 -16.97
C GLU A 240 -0.44 21.68 -16.92
N LYS A 241 0.74 21.76 -16.32
CA LYS A 241 1.64 20.62 -16.14
C LYS A 241 1.03 19.54 -15.25
N VAL A 242 0.38 19.93 -14.14
CA VAL A 242 -0.35 19.00 -13.26
C VAL A 242 -1.50 18.34 -14.02
N ARG A 243 -2.29 19.10 -14.79
CA ARG A 243 -3.35 18.54 -15.65
C ARG A 243 -2.81 17.48 -16.58
N TYR A 244 -1.72 17.79 -17.28
CA TYR A 244 -1.07 16.84 -18.20
C TYR A 244 -0.62 15.57 -17.48
N LEU A 245 0.16 15.70 -16.39
CA LEU A 245 0.72 14.55 -15.67
C LEU A 245 -0.38 13.66 -15.07
N VAL A 246 -1.41 14.24 -14.45
CA VAL A 246 -2.52 13.48 -13.85
C VAL A 246 -3.33 12.74 -14.92
N THR A 247 -3.68 13.43 -16.02
CA THR A 247 -4.46 12.78 -17.09
C THR A 247 -3.64 11.72 -17.83
N ASP A 248 -2.36 11.95 -18.08
CA ASP A 248 -1.46 10.97 -18.70
C ASP A 248 -1.28 9.73 -17.82
N SER A 249 -1.05 9.92 -16.51
CA SER A 249 -0.91 8.81 -15.59
C SER A 249 -2.19 7.95 -15.52
N ILE A 250 -3.38 8.57 -15.46
CA ILE A 250 -4.63 7.79 -15.46
C ILE A 250 -4.75 6.99 -16.77
N LYS A 251 -4.53 7.61 -17.93
CA LYS A 251 -4.65 6.95 -19.24
C LYS A 251 -3.67 5.78 -19.40
N ARG A 252 -2.40 5.94 -18.99
CA ARG A 252 -1.39 4.87 -19.02
C ARG A 252 -1.81 3.65 -18.21
N GLN A 253 -2.58 3.85 -17.15
CA GLN A 253 -3.03 2.78 -16.25
C GLN A 253 -4.33 2.09 -16.70
N LEU A 254 -4.87 2.43 -17.87
CA LEU A 254 -6.06 1.77 -18.42
C LEU A 254 -5.76 0.50 -19.23
N VAL A 255 -4.51 0.17 -19.49
CA VAL A 255 -4.12 -1.03 -20.25
C VAL A 255 -4.56 -2.29 -19.50
N SER A 256 -5.48 -3.06 -20.08
CA SER A 256 -6.02 -4.29 -19.48
C SER A 256 -6.74 -5.12 -20.54
N ASP A 257 -6.52 -6.44 -20.55
CA ASP A 257 -7.28 -7.39 -21.38
C ASP A 257 -8.51 -7.97 -20.63
N VAL A 258 -8.74 -7.47 -19.40
CA VAL A 258 -9.85 -7.90 -18.53
C VAL A 258 -10.66 -6.68 -18.07
N PRO A 259 -11.90 -6.85 -17.59
CA PRO A 259 -12.75 -5.74 -17.17
C PRO A 259 -12.10 -4.85 -16.10
N LEU A 260 -12.12 -3.54 -16.38
CA LEU A 260 -11.58 -2.49 -15.53
C LEU A 260 -12.69 -1.59 -14.98
N CYS A 261 -12.59 -1.20 -13.73
CA CYS A 261 -13.54 -0.34 -13.04
C CYS A 261 -12.83 0.73 -12.19
N THR A 262 -13.58 1.59 -11.51
CA THR A 262 -13.02 2.60 -10.61
C THR A 262 -13.73 2.63 -9.26
N PHE A 263 -12.97 2.97 -8.21
CA PHE A 263 -13.57 3.39 -6.94
C PHE A 263 -14.18 4.77 -7.09
N LEU A 264 -15.37 5.01 -6.52
CA LEU A 264 -16.05 6.29 -6.57
C LEU A 264 -16.63 6.66 -5.20
N SER A 265 -15.99 7.56 -4.48
CA SER A 265 -16.45 8.07 -3.18
C SER A 265 -17.19 9.42 -3.29
N GLY A 266 -17.33 9.97 -4.50
CA GLY A 266 -17.80 11.35 -4.69
C GLY A 266 -16.82 12.42 -4.18
N GLY A 267 -15.61 12.02 -3.75
CA GLY A 267 -14.50 12.93 -3.45
C GLY A 267 -13.74 13.33 -4.72
N LEU A 268 -12.90 14.36 -4.63
CA LEU A 268 -12.15 14.93 -5.76
C LEU A 268 -11.38 13.86 -6.53
N ASP A 269 -10.52 13.10 -5.85
CA ASP A 269 -9.53 12.21 -6.47
C ASP A 269 -10.18 11.04 -7.23
N SER A 270 -11.09 10.32 -6.56
CA SER A 270 -11.81 9.20 -7.18
C SER A 270 -12.73 9.64 -8.33
N SER A 271 -13.33 10.83 -8.19
CA SER A 271 -14.17 11.42 -9.24
C SER A 271 -13.36 11.81 -10.47
N LEU A 272 -12.14 12.38 -10.28
CA LEU A 272 -11.23 12.71 -11.39
C LEU A 272 -10.79 11.45 -12.15
N ILE A 273 -10.37 10.41 -11.43
CA ILE A 273 -10.01 9.14 -12.05
C ILE A 273 -11.19 8.59 -12.86
N SER A 274 -12.38 8.52 -12.25
CA SER A 274 -13.56 8.00 -12.93
C SER A 274 -13.96 8.84 -14.14
N SER A 275 -13.83 10.17 -14.07
CA SER A 275 -14.16 11.07 -15.18
C SER A 275 -13.20 10.90 -16.37
N VAL A 276 -11.88 10.86 -16.12
CA VAL A 276 -10.89 10.66 -17.18
C VAL A 276 -11.04 9.26 -17.80
N THR A 277 -11.20 8.22 -16.98
CA THR A 277 -11.43 6.85 -17.44
C THR A 277 -12.69 6.75 -18.30
N ASN A 278 -13.80 7.35 -17.84
CA ASN A 278 -15.06 7.35 -18.59
C ASN A 278 -14.93 8.09 -19.94
N GLY A 279 -14.12 9.15 -19.99
CA GLY A 279 -13.81 9.84 -21.25
C GLY A 279 -13.10 8.96 -22.26
N GLU A 280 -12.18 8.09 -21.84
CA GLU A 280 -11.50 7.13 -22.71
C GLU A 280 -12.44 5.96 -23.08
N PHE A 281 -13.20 5.40 -22.15
CA PHE A 281 -14.16 4.32 -22.40
C PHE A 281 -15.25 4.71 -23.40
N LYS A 282 -15.77 5.94 -23.33
CA LYS A 282 -16.71 6.44 -24.33
C LYS A 282 -16.17 6.45 -25.76
N LYS A 283 -14.86 6.64 -25.93
CA LYS A 283 -14.21 6.60 -27.26
C LYS A 283 -14.16 5.19 -27.83
N SER A 284 -13.99 4.17 -26.98
CA SER A 284 -14.01 2.75 -27.37
C SER A 284 -15.41 2.13 -27.37
N GLY A 285 -16.44 2.87 -26.91
CA GLY A 285 -17.81 2.36 -26.80
C GLY A 285 -18.03 1.49 -25.57
N GLU A 286 -17.11 1.53 -24.60
CA GLU A 286 -17.20 0.81 -23.34
C GLU A 286 -17.99 1.58 -22.28
N VAL A 287 -18.56 0.85 -21.33
CA VAL A 287 -19.31 1.41 -20.19
C VAL A 287 -18.49 1.29 -18.92
N LEU A 288 -18.27 2.41 -18.24
CA LEU A 288 -17.53 2.43 -16.99
C LEU A 288 -18.39 1.91 -15.82
N HIS A 289 -17.88 0.93 -15.10
CA HIS A 289 -18.41 0.48 -13.82
C HIS A 289 -17.67 1.18 -12.67
N THR A 290 -18.44 1.77 -11.75
CA THR A 290 -17.91 2.47 -10.58
C THR A 290 -18.45 1.86 -9.29
N PHE A 291 -17.68 1.89 -8.22
CA PHE A 291 -18.03 1.24 -6.94
C PHE A 291 -17.84 2.19 -5.76
N SER A 292 -18.82 2.18 -4.85
CA SER A 292 -18.72 2.85 -3.56
C SER A 292 -19.11 1.94 -2.41
N VAL A 293 -18.59 2.22 -1.22
CA VAL A 293 -18.94 1.56 0.02
C VAL A 293 -19.79 2.47 0.90
N ASP A 294 -20.79 1.88 1.55
CA ASP A 294 -21.60 2.50 2.59
C ASP A 294 -21.91 1.45 3.66
N TYR A 295 -22.51 1.89 4.77
CA TYR A 295 -22.86 0.99 5.86
C TYR A 295 -24.35 1.08 6.15
N LYS A 296 -24.93 -0.05 6.58
CA LYS A 296 -26.34 -0.17 6.91
C LYS A 296 -26.76 0.87 7.94
N ASP A 297 -27.84 1.58 7.66
CA ASP A 297 -28.40 2.65 8.50
C ASP A 297 -27.45 3.86 8.73
N ASN A 298 -26.38 4.01 7.94
CA ASN A 298 -25.39 5.05 8.14
C ASN A 298 -25.99 6.47 8.07
N GLU A 299 -26.90 6.71 7.13
CA GLU A 299 -27.61 7.99 6.98
C GLU A 299 -28.39 8.38 8.27
N LYS A 300 -28.96 7.41 8.97
CA LYS A 300 -29.75 7.62 10.19
C LYS A 300 -28.87 8.12 11.35
N TYR A 301 -27.62 7.64 11.41
CA TYR A 301 -26.70 7.93 12.52
C TYR A 301 -25.64 8.94 12.17
N PHE A 302 -25.52 9.35 10.91
CA PHE A 302 -24.53 10.31 10.45
C PHE A 302 -24.69 11.66 11.19
N LYS A 303 -23.59 12.14 11.76
CA LYS A 303 -23.49 13.47 12.35
C LYS A 303 -22.41 14.26 11.66
N LYS A 304 -22.76 15.42 11.11
CA LYS A 304 -21.77 16.34 10.52
C LYS A 304 -20.71 16.70 11.55
N SER A 305 -19.46 16.73 11.11
CA SER A 305 -18.31 17.13 11.91
C SER A 305 -17.44 18.13 11.14
N LYS A 306 -16.47 18.74 11.81
CA LYS A 306 -15.49 19.62 11.17
C LYS A 306 -14.73 18.88 10.04
N PHE A 307 -14.49 17.58 10.21
CA PHE A 307 -13.73 16.73 9.27
C PHE A 307 -14.60 16.02 8.23
N GLN A 308 -15.90 15.91 8.47
CA GLN A 308 -16.87 15.31 7.55
C GLN A 308 -18.13 16.18 7.51
N PRO A 309 -18.09 17.30 6.79
CA PRO A 309 -19.21 18.28 6.77
C PRO A 309 -20.40 17.79 5.94
N ASN A 310 -20.18 16.88 4.99
CA ASN A 310 -21.18 16.38 4.03
C ASN A 310 -21.15 14.85 3.98
N SER A 311 -22.27 14.24 3.61
CA SER A 311 -22.36 12.79 3.35
C SER A 311 -21.92 12.45 1.92
N ASP A 312 -21.30 11.30 1.72
CA ASP A 312 -20.80 10.87 0.41
C ASP A 312 -21.91 10.54 -0.62
N PRO A 313 -23.06 9.93 -0.24
CA PRO A 313 -24.12 9.54 -1.18
C PRO A 313 -24.64 10.66 -2.07
N GLU A 314 -24.67 11.91 -1.60
CA GLU A 314 -25.10 13.07 -2.39
C GLU A 314 -24.15 13.30 -3.59
N PHE A 315 -22.86 13.33 -3.34
CA PHE A 315 -21.84 13.58 -4.36
C PHE A 315 -21.63 12.38 -5.28
N ILE A 316 -21.83 11.15 -4.77
CA ILE A 316 -21.84 9.95 -5.61
C ILE A 316 -22.97 10.04 -6.64
N ARG A 317 -24.19 10.43 -6.25
CA ARG A 317 -25.32 10.61 -7.17
C ARG A 317 -25.07 11.67 -8.24
N ILE A 318 -24.41 12.79 -7.88
CA ILE A 318 -24.01 13.81 -8.85
C ILE A 318 -23.06 13.19 -9.88
N MET A 319 -22.05 12.45 -9.41
CA MET A 319 -21.08 11.81 -10.30
C MET A 319 -21.70 10.68 -11.14
N GLU A 320 -22.58 9.87 -10.59
CA GLU A 320 -23.31 8.83 -11.31
C GLU A 320 -24.06 9.43 -12.52
N LYS A 321 -24.80 10.50 -12.28
CA LYS A 321 -25.51 11.23 -13.35
C LYS A 321 -24.55 11.83 -14.38
N TYR A 322 -23.42 12.39 -13.93
CA TYR A 322 -22.43 13.03 -14.80
C TYR A 322 -21.70 12.01 -15.68
N LEU A 323 -21.29 10.89 -15.13
CA LEU A 323 -20.58 9.84 -15.85
C LEU A 323 -21.48 9.08 -16.82
N GLY A 324 -22.73 8.81 -16.45
CA GLY A 324 -23.69 8.04 -17.24
C GLY A 324 -23.29 6.57 -17.42
N GLY A 325 -22.43 6.05 -16.55
CA GLY A 325 -22.03 4.65 -16.48
C GLY A 325 -22.90 3.83 -15.51
N VAL A 326 -22.40 2.67 -15.07
CA VAL A 326 -23.06 1.81 -14.10
C VAL A 326 -22.40 1.98 -12.73
N HIS A 327 -23.17 2.40 -11.72
CA HIS A 327 -22.69 2.54 -10.35
C HIS A 327 -23.18 1.41 -9.44
N HIS A 328 -22.27 0.83 -8.67
CA HIS A 328 -22.53 -0.22 -7.69
C HIS A 328 -22.30 0.33 -6.27
N ARG A 329 -23.38 0.46 -5.51
CA ARG A 329 -23.30 0.83 -4.08
C ARG A 329 -23.27 -0.42 -3.23
N ILE A 330 -22.17 -0.67 -2.56
CA ILE A 330 -21.97 -1.82 -1.66
C ILE A 330 -22.30 -1.36 -0.23
N VAL A 331 -23.33 -1.97 0.36
CA VAL A 331 -23.80 -1.65 1.72
C VAL A 331 -23.41 -2.79 2.64
N ILE A 332 -22.50 -2.49 3.57
CA ILE A 332 -21.95 -3.46 4.53
C ILE A 332 -22.78 -3.40 5.82
N ASP A 333 -23.18 -4.55 6.35
CA ASP A 333 -23.82 -4.60 7.66
C ASP A 333 -22.79 -4.79 8.79
N THR A 334 -23.26 -4.62 10.04
CA THR A 334 -22.39 -4.65 11.22
C THR A 334 -21.71 -6.01 11.40
N ASP A 335 -22.45 -7.11 11.19
CA ASP A 335 -21.93 -8.45 11.45
C ASP A 335 -20.89 -8.84 10.41
N GLU A 336 -21.12 -8.51 9.13
CA GLU A 336 -20.14 -8.68 8.06
C GLU A 336 -18.85 -7.91 8.38
N LEU A 337 -19.00 -6.64 8.78
CA LEU A 337 -17.86 -5.78 9.07
C LEU A 337 -17.01 -6.33 10.23
N VAL A 338 -17.65 -6.76 11.31
CA VAL A 338 -16.97 -7.29 12.50
C VAL A 338 -16.32 -8.66 12.22
N ASN A 339 -16.96 -9.50 11.41
CA ASN A 339 -16.36 -10.79 11.00
C ASN A 339 -15.18 -10.59 10.05
N ALA A 340 -15.21 -9.58 9.19
CA ALA A 340 -14.13 -9.26 8.26
C ALA A 340 -12.86 -8.72 8.95
N LEU A 341 -12.92 -8.32 10.24
CA LEU A 341 -11.73 -7.93 11.02
C LEU A 341 -10.64 -9.01 11.03
N TYR A 342 -11.05 -10.28 11.13
CA TYR A 342 -10.12 -11.41 11.12
C TYR A 342 -9.53 -11.66 9.73
N CYS A 343 -10.37 -11.59 8.70
CA CYS A 343 -9.90 -11.71 7.32
C CYS A 343 -8.93 -10.58 6.93
N ALA A 344 -9.11 -9.38 7.49
CA ALA A 344 -8.19 -8.26 7.28
C ALA A 344 -6.80 -8.53 7.88
N VAL A 345 -6.72 -9.20 9.03
CA VAL A 345 -5.45 -9.68 9.61
C VAL A 345 -4.82 -10.76 8.72
N ASP A 346 -5.62 -11.73 8.25
CA ASP A 346 -5.15 -12.78 7.34
C ASP A 346 -4.63 -12.20 6.01
N ALA A 347 -5.27 -11.13 5.52
CA ALA A 347 -4.82 -10.42 4.32
C ALA A 347 -3.50 -9.69 4.53
N ARG A 348 -3.34 -9.04 5.68
CA ARG A 348 -2.22 -8.14 5.96
C ARG A 348 -1.03 -8.82 6.64
N ASP A 349 -1.22 -9.97 7.27
CA ASP A 349 -0.28 -10.70 8.14
C ASP A 349 0.00 -10.02 9.49
N LEU A 350 -0.67 -8.91 9.79
CA LEU A 350 -0.48 -8.06 10.98
C LEU A 350 -1.82 -7.41 11.38
N PRO A 351 -1.97 -6.95 12.64
CA PRO A 351 -3.05 -6.05 13.01
C PRO A 351 -3.01 -4.77 12.15
N GLY A 352 -4.18 -4.29 11.72
CA GLY A 352 -4.28 -3.20 10.75
C GLY A 352 -5.18 -2.05 11.21
N MET A 353 -5.79 -1.35 10.23
CA MET A 353 -6.67 -0.20 10.50
C MET A 353 -8.12 -0.63 10.83
N ALA A 354 -8.28 -1.74 11.53
CA ALA A 354 -9.56 -2.24 12.03
C ALA A 354 -10.64 -2.34 10.93
N ASP A 355 -11.82 -1.73 11.15
CA ASP A 355 -12.94 -1.73 10.19
C ASP A 355 -12.64 -0.99 8.89
N VAL A 356 -11.67 -0.10 8.88
CA VAL A 356 -11.22 0.58 7.65
C VAL A 356 -10.59 -0.42 6.67
N ASP A 357 -9.79 -1.37 7.18
CA ASP A 357 -9.25 -2.47 6.38
C ASP A 357 -10.33 -3.50 6.04
N ALA A 358 -11.15 -3.88 7.02
CA ALA A 358 -12.23 -4.87 6.85
C ALA A 358 -13.25 -4.42 5.78
N SER A 359 -13.69 -3.16 5.80
CA SER A 359 -14.61 -2.63 4.80
C SER A 359 -13.99 -2.53 3.40
N MET A 360 -12.69 -2.19 3.32
CA MET A 360 -11.95 -2.20 2.06
C MET A 360 -11.89 -3.61 1.45
N LEU A 361 -11.63 -4.63 2.28
CA LEU A 361 -11.61 -6.03 1.85
C LEU A 361 -12.98 -6.46 1.30
N LEU A 362 -14.07 -6.14 2.00
CA LEU A 362 -15.43 -6.46 1.56
C LEU A 362 -15.78 -5.74 0.25
N LEU A 363 -15.41 -4.46 0.13
CA LEU A 363 -15.58 -3.71 -1.11
C LEU A 363 -14.79 -4.33 -2.26
N CYS A 364 -13.53 -4.68 -2.06
CA CYS A 364 -12.69 -5.33 -3.07
C CYS A 364 -13.25 -6.70 -3.50
N LYS A 365 -13.82 -7.47 -2.56
CA LYS A 365 -14.50 -8.73 -2.85
C LYS A 365 -15.70 -8.52 -3.77
N ALA A 366 -16.54 -7.51 -3.50
CA ALA A 366 -17.69 -7.18 -4.34
C ALA A 366 -17.26 -6.65 -5.72
N ILE A 367 -16.19 -5.85 -5.81
CA ILE A 367 -15.65 -5.38 -7.09
C ILE A 367 -15.16 -6.56 -7.94
N LYS A 368 -14.53 -7.55 -7.34
CA LYS A 368 -14.00 -8.73 -8.05
C LYS A 368 -15.09 -9.52 -8.79
N GLU A 369 -16.33 -9.48 -8.35
CA GLU A 369 -17.45 -10.13 -9.03
C GLU A 369 -17.75 -9.49 -10.40
N GLN A 370 -17.35 -8.25 -10.63
CA GLN A 370 -17.63 -7.47 -11.85
C GLN A 370 -16.38 -7.10 -12.63
N GLY A 371 -15.21 -7.08 -11.99
CA GLY A 371 -13.96 -6.67 -12.62
C GLY A 371 -12.73 -7.30 -11.97
N THR A 372 -11.62 -7.25 -12.69
CA THR A 372 -10.32 -7.77 -12.19
C THR A 372 -9.34 -6.66 -11.91
N VAL A 373 -9.52 -5.49 -12.52
CA VAL A 373 -8.69 -4.29 -12.34
C VAL A 373 -9.54 -3.13 -11.84
N ALA A 374 -9.05 -2.37 -10.86
CA ALA A 374 -9.70 -1.16 -10.39
C ALA A 374 -8.71 -0.01 -10.20
N LEU A 375 -9.11 1.23 -10.55
CA LEU A 375 -8.30 2.42 -10.29
C LEU A 375 -8.78 3.13 -9.02
N SER A 376 -7.83 3.60 -8.22
CA SER A 376 -8.09 4.22 -6.90
C SER A 376 -7.28 5.50 -6.68
N GLY A 377 -7.80 6.41 -5.87
CA GLY A 377 -7.28 7.77 -5.67
C GLY A 377 -6.23 7.91 -4.55
N GLU A 378 -5.64 6.83 -4.05
CA GLU A 378 -4.56 6.90 -3.07
C GLU A 378 -3.39 7.74 -3.58
N CYS A 379 -2.62 8.30 -2.67
CA CYS A 379 -1.48 9.21 -2.84
C CYS A 379 -1.84 10.68 -3.14
N ALA A 380 -3.04 10.99 -3.63
CA ALA A 380 -3.42 12.36 -3.95
C ALA A 380 -3.34 13.32 -2.75
N ASP A 381 -3.76 12.86 -1.58
CA ASP A 381 -3.72 13.68 -0.36
C ASP A 381 -2.30 13.91 0.15
N GLU A 382 -1.44 12.92 0.03
CA GLU A 382 -0.04 12.95 0.43
C GLU A 382 0.77 13.96 -0.38
N ILE A 383 0.57 13.99 -1.69
CA ILE A 383 1.38 14.79 -2.61
C ILE A 383 0.83 16.19 -2.87
N PHE A 384 -0.49 16.38 -2.78
CA PHE A 384 -1.13 17.69 -2.93
C PHE A 384 -1.43 18.39 -1.59
N GLY A 385 -1.10 17.79 -0.45
CA GLY A 385 -1.35 18.36 0.87
C GLY A 385 -2.83 18.37 1.26
N GLY A 386 -3.55 17.28 1.01
CA GLY A 386 -4.99 17.18 1.28
C GLY A 386 -5.35 16.95 2.75
N TYR A 387 -4.42 16.59 3.60
CA TYR A 387 -4.67 16.31 5.01
C TYR A 387 -4.68 17.59 5.87
N PRO A 388 -5.46 17.63 6.98
CA PRO A 388 -5.54 18.79 7.86
C PRO A 388 -4.20 19.24 8.43
N TRP A 389 -3.27 18.30 8.70
CA TRP A 389 -1.97 18.61 9.27
C TRP A 389 -1.03 19.38 8.34
N TYR A 390 -1.26 19.38 7.04
CA TYR A 390 -0.54 20.28 6.14
C TYR A 390 -0.92 21.75 6.33
N ARG A 391 -2.17 22.02 6.75
CA ARG A 391 -2.74 23.37 6.87
C ARG A 391 -2.70 23.91 8.31
N ASP A 392 -2.66 23.03 9.30
CA ASP A 392 -2.52 23.40 10.70
C ASP A 392 -1.07 23.75 11.00
N LYS A 393 -0.79 25.05 11.18
CA LYS A 393 0.56 25.56 11.44
C LYS A 393 1.17 25.00 12.74
N THR A 394 0.34 24.73 13.74
CA THR A 394 0.80 24.14 15.02
C THR A 394 1.30 22.72 14.80
N ILE A 395 0.51 21.88 14.13
CA ILE A 395 0.89 20.50 13.83
C ILE A 395 2.10 20.46 12.88
N ARG A 396 2.11 21.32 11.85
CA ARG A 396 3.23 21.39 10.90
C ARG A 396 4.56 21.81 11.55
N SER A 397 4.49 22.58 12.63
CA SER A 397 5.66 23.02 13.39
C SER A 397 6.04 22.10 14.54
N SER A 398 5.17 21.15 14.93
CA SER A 398 5.44 20.19 16.00
C SER A 398 6.37 19.08 15.51
N GLU A 399 7.13 18.51 16.45
CA GLU A 399 7.92 17.32 16.22
C GLU A 399 7.09 16.07 16.47
N GLY A 400 7.27 15.03 15.65
CA GLY A 400 6.52 13.78 15.71
C GLY A 400 5.64 13.52 14.49
N PHE A 401 5.02 12.35 14.44
CA PHE A 401 4.13 11.96 13.36
C PHE A 401 2.76 12.64 13.50
N PRO A 402 2.31 13.44 12.52
CA PRO A 402 1.06 14.22 12.66
C PRO A 402 -0.20 13.35 12.83
N TRP A 403 -0.16 12.12 12.36
CA TRP A 403 -1.27 11.16 12.46
C TRP A 403 -1.21 10.25 13.68
N ALA A 404 -0.16 10.32 14.51
CA ALA A 404 0.05 9.41 15.63
C ALA A 404 0.63 10.14 16.86
N GLN A 405 -0.11 11.17 17.34
CA GLN A 405 0.31 12.02 18.48
C GLN A 405 -0.07 11.47 19.87
N SER A 406 -0.43 10.20 19.95
CA SER A 406 -0.95 9.57 21.18
C SER A 406 0.01 8.53 21.78
N THR A 407 1.32 8.77 21.71
CA THR A 407 2.35 7.81 22.15
C THR A 407 2.16 7.39 23.62
N GLU A 408 1.98 8.35 24.53
CA GLU A 408 1.76 8.06 25.96
C GLU A 408 0.47 7.27 26.21
N TYR A 409 -0.61 7.62 25.50
CA TYR A 409 -1.86 6.88 25.57
C TYR A 409 -1.68 5.42 25.12
N ARG A 410 -0.95 5.17 24.05
CA ARG A 410 -0.64 3.82 23.57
C ARG A 410 0.24 3.05 24.55
N MET A 411 1.26 3.71 25.10
CA MET A 411 2.13 3.16 26.13
C MET A 411 1.36 2.73 27.38
N SER A 412 0.29 3.45 27.74
CA SER A 412 -0.51 3.16 28.95
C SER A 412 -1.19 1.78 28.91
N PHE A 413 -1.37 1.19 27.74
CA PHE A 413 -1.93 -0.16 27.57
C PHE A 413 -0.90 -1.27 27.81
N LEU A 414 0.41 -1.00 27.65
CA LEU A 414 1.44 -2.01 27.85
C LEU A 414 1.59 -2.38 29.33
N ASN A 415 1.85 -3.65 29.60
CA ASN A 415 2.28 -4.10 30.92
C ASN A 415 3.55 -3.36 31.35
N ASP A 416 3.73 -3.13 32.64
CA ASP A 416 4.81 -2.31 33.20
C ASP A 416 6.19 -2.79 32.74
N GLU A 417 6.41 -4.12 32.68
CA GLU A 417 7.66 -4.71 32.19
C GLU A 417 8.03 -4.25 30.79
N PHE A 418 7.05 -4.13 29.87
CA PHE A 418 7.31 -3.68 28.51
C PHE A 418 7.33 -2.16 28.40
N ALA A 419 6.50 -1.46 29.18
CA ALA A 419 6.52 0.00 29.23
C ALA A 419 7.86 0.54 29.73
N GLU A 420 8.52 -0.15 30.67
CA GLU A 420 9.87 0.20 31.16
C GLU A 420 10.99 -0.11 30.14
N LYS A 421 10.84 -1.16 29.34
CA LYS A 421 11.82 -1.57 28.33
C LYS A 421 11.74 -0.75 27.03
N ILE A 422 10.55 -0.18 26.75
CA ILE A 422 10.27 0.58 25.52
C ILE A 422 10.16 2.05 25.91
N ASP A 423 11.17 2.85 25.65
CA ASP A 423 10.99 4.30 25.62
C ASP A 423 10.22 4.68 24.35
N GLY A 424 8.87 4.69 24.46
CA GLY A 424 7.99 4.92 23.33
C GLY A 424 8.16 6.31 22.73
N SER A 425 8.45 7.32 23.55
CA SER A 425 8.66 8.70 23.10
C SER A 425 9.96 8.82 22.31
N GLU A 426 11.05 8.26 22.82
CA GLU A 426 12.33 8.24 22.11
C GLU A 426 12.24 7.37 20.86
N TYR A 427 11.59 6.21 20.93
CA TYR A 427 11.35 5.32 19.79
C TYR A 427 10.65 6.02 18.61
N VAL A 428 9.63 6.82 18.88
CA VAL A 428 8.90 7.61 17.87
C VAL A 428 9.75 8.77 17.39
N TYR A 429 10.39 9.49 18.31
CA TYR A 429 11.19 10.68 18.00
C TYR A 429 12.39 10.37 17.08
N GLU A 430 13.16 9.32 17.37
CA GLU A 430 14.27 8.89 16.52
C GLU A 430 13.83 8.62 15.07
N ARG A 431 12.72 7.89 14.90
CA ARG A 431 12.20 7.54 13.57
C ARG A 431 11.65 8.74 12.81
N TYR A 432 10.93 9.59 13.53
CA TYR A 432 10.48 10.87 12.99
C TYR A 432 11.69 11.71 12.54
N LYS A 433 12.65 11.89 13.42
CA LYS A 433 13.83 12.73 13.18
C LYS A 433 14.65 12.24 12.00
N LEU A 434 14.97 10.95 11.95
CA LEU A 434 15.69 10.33 10.84
C LEU A 434 14.97 10.57 9.49
N THR A 435 13.66 10.51 9.46
CA THR A 435 12.90 10.74 8.23
C THR A 435 12.82 12.22 7.88
N ALA A 436 12.50 13.08 8.83
CA ALA A 436 12.39 14.52 8.62
C ALA A 436 13.73 15.13 8.15
N ASP A 437 14.86 14.70 8.76
CA ASP A 437 16.21 15.16 8.39
C ASP A 437 16.67 14.62 7.02
N SER A 438 16.08 13.51 6.56
CA SER A 438 16.36 12.96 5.23
C SER A 438 15.59 13.64 4.08
N ALA A 439 14.70 14.60 4.40
CA ALA A 439 13.94 15.32 3.39
C ALA A 439 14.88 16.11 2.47
N PRO A 440 14.81 15.91 1.15
CA PRO A 440 15.61 16.72 0.23
C PRO A 440 15.22 18.20 0.33
N LEU A 441 16.23 19.07 0.44
CA LEU A 441 16.05 20.52 0.51
C LEU A 441 17.02 21.20 -0.47
N TYR A 442 16.63 22.34 -1.03
CA TYR A 442 17.53 23.16 -1.85
C TYR A 442 17.98 24.42 -1.11
N ASN A 443 19.10 25.00 -1.53
CA ASN A 443 19.63 26.22 -0.95
C ASN A 443 18.62 27.39 -1.09
N LYS A 444 18.41 28.16 0.00
CA LYS A 444 17.50 29.30 0.10
C LYS A 444 16.00 28.94 0.16
N MET A 445 15.64 27.68 0.38
CA MET A 445 14.26 27.30 0.67
C MET A 445 13.79 28.07 1.93
N ASN A 446 12.61 28.69 1.88
CA ASN A 446 12.05 29.34 3.06
C ASN A 446 11.59 28.32 4.12
N VAL A 447 11.39 28.78 5.35
CA VAL A 447 11.07 27.89 6.49
C VAL A 447 9.75 27.14 6.31
N ASP A 448 8.75 27.77 5.72
CA ASP A 448 7.44 27.15 5.50
C ASP A 448 7.53 26.02 4.46
N ASP A 449 8.26 26.25 3.36
CA ASP A 449 8.48 25.23 2.34
C ASP A 449 9.38 24.08 2.86
N MET A 450 10.40 24.39 3.68
CA MET A 450 11.20 23.36 4.35
C MET A 450 10.32 22.44 5.23
N LYS A 451 9.45 23.00 6.05
CA LYS A 451 8.52 22.24 6.89
C LYS A 451 7.51 21.44 6.06
N THR A 452 7.07 21.99 4.94
CA THR A 452 6.18 21.29 4.00
C THR A 452 6.90 20.12 3.31
N ALA A 453 8.16 20.31 2.89
CA ALA A 453 8.97 19.25 2.32
C ALA A 453 9.22 18.10 3.33
N GLN A 454 9.55 18.43 4.58
CA GLN A 454 9.67 17.45 5.67
C GLN A 454 8.34 16.70 5.90
N MET A 455 7.22 17.42 5.95
CA MET A 455 5.89 16.84 6.09
C MET A 455 5.55 15.90 4.92
N MET A 456 5.86 16.31 3.69
CA MET A 456 5.64 15.48 2.51
C MET A 456 6.50 14.21 2.56
N LYS A 457 7.76 14.32 2.97
CA LYS A 457 8.66 13.16 3.15
C LYS A 457 8.12 12.19 4.20
N LEU A 458 7.65 12.68 5.35
CA LEU A 458 7.00 11.86 6.36
C LEU A 458 5.77 11.14 5.82
N ASN A 459 4.93 11.85 5.06
CA ASN A 459 3.75 11.25 4.44
C ASN A 459 4.13 10.17 3.41
N LEU A 460 5.09 10.43 2.53
CA LEU A 460 5.54 9.49 1.50
C LEU A 460 6.15 8.22 2.10
N ASP A 461 6.98 8.34 3.13
CA ASP A 461 7.71 7.20 3.69
C ASP A 461 6.89 6.38 4.70
N TRP A 462 5.84 6.96 5.31
CA TRP A 462 5.11 6.32 6.41
C TRP A 462 3.62 6.21 6.17
N PHE A 463 2.91 7.34 6.10
CA PHE A 463 1.45 7.30 6.04
C PHE A 463 0.96 6.72 4.72
N MET A 464 1.53 7.17 3.61
CA MET A 464 1.25 6.62 2.28
C MET A 464 1.58 5.12 2.20
N GLN A 465 2.73 4.70 2.77
CA GLN A 465 3.10 3.28 2.79
C GLN A 465 2.06 2.43 3.53
N THR A 466 1.52 2.94 4.64
CA THR A 466 0.45 2.27 5.38
C THR A 466 -0.82 2.13 4.53
N LEU A 467 -1.18 3.17 3.77
CA LEU A 467 -2.36 3.16 2.92
C LEU A 467 -2.18 2.30 1.67
N LEU A 468 -0.99 2.30 1.07
CA LEU A 468 -0.66 1.46 -0.08
C LEU A 468 -0.60 -0.03 0.31
N ASP A 469 0.02 -0.36 1.45
CA ASP A 469 0.02 -1.72 1.99
C ASP A 469 -1.42 -2.19 2.24
N ARG A 470 -2.25 -1.39 2.94
CA ARG A 470 -3.68 -1.67 3.09
C ARG A 470 -4.36 -1.93 1.74
N LYS A 471 -4.14 -1.06 0.76
CA LYS A 471 -4.78 -1.16 -0.56
C LYS A 471 -4.39 -2.46 -1.26
N ASP A 472 -3.10 -2.74 -1.39
CA ASP A 472 -2.61 -3.96 -2.05
C ASP A 472 -3.05 -5.22 -1.31
N ARG A 473 -2.94 -5.25 0.02
CA ARG A 473 -3.23 -6.45 0.80
C ARG A 473 -4.72 -6.82 0.79
N MET A 474 -5.62 -5.83 0.99
CA MET A 474 -7.06 -6.07 0.98
C MET A 474 -7.57 -6.43 -0.42
N SER A 475 -7.08 -5.76 -1.45
CA SER A 475 -7.49 -6.03 -2.83
C SER A 475 -6.96 -7.37 -3.34
N MET A 476 -5.69 -7.68 -3.08
CA MET A 476 -5.09 -8.92 -3.54
C MET A 476 -5.57 -10.16 -2.77
N TYR A 477 -6.02 -9.99 -1.52
CA TYR A 477 -6.72 -11.07 -0.80
C TYR A 477 -8.06 -11.42 -1.46
N SER A 478 -8.62 -10.49 -2.22
CA SER A 478 -9.83 -10.67 -3.04
C SER A 478 -9.52 -10.93 -4.53
N SER A 479 -8.28 -11.18 -4.91
CA SER A 479 -7.83 -11.36 -6.30
C SER A 479 -8.21 -10.18 -7.22
N LEU A 480 -8.15 -8.96 -6.70
CA LEU A 480 -8.42 -7.72 -7.42
C LEU A 480 -7.13 -6.92 -7.56
N GLU A 481 -6.76 -6.57 -8.80
CA GLU A 481 -5.66 -5.64 -9.04
C GLU A 481 -6.12 -4.20 -8.82
N VAL A 482 -5.44 -3.46 -7.92
CA VAL A 482 -5.71 -2.03 -7.78
C VAL A 482 -4.50 -1.22 -8.25
N ARG A 483 -4.76 -0.24 -9.11
CA ARG A 483 -3.82 0.74 -9.63
C ARG A 483 -4.05 2.09 -9.00
N VAL A 484 -2.98 2.88 -8.86
CA VAL A 484 -2.98 4.12 -8.09
C VAL A 484 -2.33 5.26 -8.89
N PRO A 485 -3.06 5.90 -9.82
CA PRO A 485 -2.50 6.86 -10.75
C PRO A 485 -1.76 8.04 -10.10
N PHE A 486 -2.18 8.49 -8.92
CA PHE A 486 -1.48 9.56 -8.21
C PHE A 486 -0.13 9.15 -7.62
N CYS A 487 0.18 7.85 -7.57
CA CYS A 487 1.51 7.34 -7.21
C CYS A 487 2.52 7.31 -8.36
N ASP A 488 2.23 7.94 -9.50
CA ASP A 488 3.21 8.10 -10.57
C ASP A 488 4.36 8.99 -10.08
N HIS A 489 5.59 8.48 -10.16
CA HIS A 489 6.78 9.18 -9.67
C HIS A 489 6.96 10.56 -10.32
N ARG A 490 6.56 10.73 -11.59
CA ARG A 490 6.63 12.01 -12.30
C ARG A 490 5.76 13.09 -11.65
N ILE A 491 4.59 12.69 -11.11
CA ILE A 491 3.71 13.59 -10.35
C ILE A 491 4.35 13.91 -9.02
N VAL A 492 4.87 12.91 -8.32
CA VAL A 492 5.51 13.06 -7.00
C VAL A 492 6.73 13.99 -7.09
N GLU A 493 7.65 13.74 -8.05
CA GLU A 493 8.84 14.55 -8.30
C GLU A 493 8.48 16.01 -8.60
N TYR A 494 7.51 16.22 -9.47
CA TYR A 494 7.07 17.57 -9.83
C TYR A 494 6.47 18.29 -8.63
N LEU A 495 5.50 17.66 -7.95
CA LEU A 495 4.81 18.28 -6.83
C LEU A 495 5.69 18.47 -5.60
N TYR A 496 6.74 17.68 -5.42
CA TYR A 496 7.67 17.90 -4.31
C TYR A 496 8.25 19.31 -4.32
N ASN A 497 8.50 19.84 -5.50
CA ASN A 497 9.13 21.13 -5.74
C ASN A 497 8.13 22.31 -5.87
N VAL A 498 6.84 22.05 -5.99
CA VAL A 498 5.82 23.10 -6.06
C VAL A 498 5.62 23.73 -4.67
N PRO A 499 5.72 25.08 -4.54
CA PRO A 499 5.55 25.78 -3.28
C PRO A 499 4.18 25.51 -2.63
N TRP A 500 4.15 25.52 -1.29
CA TRP A 500 2.93 25.29 -0.54
C TRP A 500 1.80 26.27 -0.92
N GLU A 501 2.14 27.55 -1.13
CA GLU A 501 1.20 28.58 -1.54
C GLU A 501 0.42 28.20 -2.82
N MET A 502 1.08 27.57 -3.79
CA MET A 502 0.42 27.08 -5.01
C MET A 502 -0.46 25.85 -4.74
N LYS A 503 -0.02 24.94 -3.87
CA LYS A 503 -0.79 23.73 -3.52
C LYS A 503 -2.08 24.09 -2.77
N ASP A 504 -2.01 25.05 -1.84
CA ASP A 504 -3.13 25.55 -1.02
C ASP A 504 -3.86 26.73 -1.69
N HIS A 505 -3.84 26.78 -3.01
CA HIS A 505 -4.37 27.87 -3.81
C HIS A 505 -5.79 28.30 -3.35
N ASN A 506 -5.99 29.60 -3.13
CA ASN A 506 -7.22 30.20 -2.61
C ASN A 506 -7.69 29.62 -1.26
N GLY A 507 -6.78 28.99 -0.49
CA GLY A 507 -7.10 28.38 0.80
C GLY A 507 -7.95 27.10 0.69
N TYR A 508 -7.93 26.42 -0.44
CA TYR A 508 -8.61 25.13 -0.61
C TYR A 508 -7.63 23.94 -0.49
N GLU A 509 -8.08 22.87 0.16
CA GLU A 509 -7.34 21.62 0.15
C GLU A 509 -7.15 21.15 -1.30
N LYS A 510 -5.90 20.84 -1.68
CA LYS A 510 -5.54 20.48 -3.06
C LYS A 510 -5.97 21.53 -4.08
N GLY A 511 -5.86 22.82 -3.73
CA GLY A 511 -6.32 23.95 -4.56
C GLY A 511 -5.71 23.90 -5.97
N LEU A 512 -4.43 23.60 -6.08
CA LEU A 512 -3.75 23.42 -7.37
C LEU A 512 -4.39 22.30 -8.22
N LEU A 513 -4.70 21.12 -7.62
CA LEU A 513 -5.35 20.03 -8.35
C LEU A 513 -6.74 20.44 -8.83
N ARG A 514 -7.50 21.15 -8.00
CA ARG A 514 -8.85 21.64 -8.37
C ARG A 514 -8.79 22.58 -9.56
N GLU A 515 -7.88 23.56 -9.54
CA GLU A 515 -7.68 24.49 -10.66
C GLU A 515 -7.18 23.76 -11.91
N ALA A 516 -6.18 22.89 -11.77
CA ALA A 516 -5.66 22.09 -12.87
C ALA A 516 -6.76 21.27 -13.57
N MET A 517 -7.73 20.77 -12.81
CA MET A 517 -8.74 19.83 -13.32
C MET A 517 -10.12 20.47 -13.56
N ARG A 518 -10.19 21.80 -13.69
CA ARG A 518 -11.43 22.48 -14.11
C ARG A 518 -11.95 21.90 -15.44
N GLY A 519 -13.25 21.66 -15.51
CA GLY A 519 -13.93 21.10 -16.68
C GLY A 519 -13.96 19.55 -16.73
N TYR A 520 -13.27 18.87 -15.81
CA TYR A 520 -13.34 17.40 -15.69
C TYR A 520 -14.45 16.92 -14.75
N LEU A 521 -14.95 17.79 -13.88
CA LEU A 521 -15.97 17.47 -12.89
C LEU A 521 -17.03 18.56 -12.84
N PRO A 522 -18.27 18.24 -12.39
CA PRO A 522 -19.23 19.25 -11.94
C PRO A 522 -18.62 20.11 -10.81
N ASP A 523 -18.92 21.41 -10.80
CA ASP A 523 -18.35 22.34 -9.83
C ASP A 523 -18.66 21.96 -8.38
N GLU A 524 -19.83 21.38 -8.11
CA GLU A 524 -20.24 20.90 -6.78
C GLU A 524 -19.28 19.83 -6.24
N VAL A 525 -18.77 18.96 -7.12
CA VAL A 525 -17.81 17.89 -6.77
C VAL A 525 -16.39 18.44 -6.77
N LEU A 526 -16.04 19.26 -7.77
CA LEU A 526 -14.71 19.88 -7.89
C LEU A 526 -14.35 20.69 -6.64
N TRP A 527 -15.31 21.41 -6.06
CA TRP A 527 -15.12 22.29 -4.89
C TRP A 527 -15.63 21.68 -3.58
N ARG A 528 -16.04 20.41 -3.60
CA ARG A 528 -16.40 19.67 -2.38
C ARG A 528 -15.24 19.68 -1.40
N LYS A 529 -15.52 20.00 -0.13
CA LYS A 529 -14.53 19.86 0.96
C LYS A 529 -14.16 18.38 1.13
N LYS A 530 -12.88 18.13 1.49
CA LYS A 530 -12.39 16.78 1.74
C LYS A 530 -13.26 16.05 2.77
N SER A 531 -13.60 14.82 2.44
CA SER A 531 -14.20 13.85 3.35
C SER A 531 -13.20 12.70 3.56
N PRO A 532 -13.03 12.17 4.77
CA PRO A 532 -12.20 10.98 5.00
C PRO A 532 -12.83 9.74 4.38
N TYR A 533 -12.10 8.63 4.36
CA TYR A 533 -12.66 7.31 4.01
C TYR A 533 -13.93 7.06 4.84
N PRO A 534 -15.03 6.56 4.24
CA PRO A 534 -16.28 6.36 4.96
C PRO A 534 -16.11 5.35 6.10
N LYS A 535 -16.72 5.67 7.23
CA LYS A 535 -16.79 4.78 8.39
C LYS A 535 -18.24 4.59 8.83
N THR A 536 -18.50 3.50 9.55
CA THR A 536 -19.81 3.28 10.13
C THR A 536 -20.08 4.26 11.29
N HIS A 537 -21.27 4.86 11.29
CA HIS A 537 -21.80 5.66 12.40
C HIS A 537 -22.83 4.88 13.20
N ASN A 538 -23.12 3.64 12.83
CA ASN A 538 -24.08 2.79 13.51
C ASN A 538 -23.54 2.37 14.89
N PRO A 539 -24.25 2.68 15.99
CA PRO A 539 -23.81 2.34 17.35
C PRO A 539 -23.72 0.83 17.59
N ASN A 540 -24.40 0.01 16.78
CA ASN A 540 -24.31 -1.45 16.85
C ASN A 540 -22.88 -1.95 16.60
N TYR A 541 -22.07 -1.23 15.80
CA TYR A 541 -20.68 -1.61 15.59
C TYR A 541 -19.87 -1.51 16.89
N LEU A 542 -20.00 -0.40 17.63
CA LEU A 542 -19.34 -0.27 18.94
C LEU A 542 -19.81 -1.36 19.90
N ALA A 543 -21.12 -1.63 19.97
CA ALA A 543 -21.66 -2.67 20.83
C ALA A 543 -21.11 -4.07 20.47
N ALA A 544 -21.02 -4.38 19.17
CA ALA A 544 -20.53 -5.67 18.68
C ALA A 544 -19.02 -5.89 18.98
N VAL A 545 -18.17 -4.88 18.72
CA VAL A 545 -16.73 -5.00 19.02
C VAL A 545 -16.48 -4.99 20.52
N SER A 546 -17.26 -4.20 21.31
CA SER A 546 -17.16 -4.20 22.77
C SER A 546 -17.50 -5.56 23.37
N SER A 547 -18.58 -6.20 22.89
CA SER A 547 -18.96 -7.56 23.32
C SER A 547 -17.86 -8.58 23.01
N ARG A 548 -17.22 -8.49 21.83
CA ARG A 548 -16.12 -9.40 21.47
C ARG A 548 -14.88 -9.20 22.34
N LEU A 549 -14.48 -7.96 22.60
CA LEU A 549 -13.34 -7.71 23.47
C LEU A 549 -13.67 -8.13 24.92
N GLN A 550 -14.90 -7.89 25.40
CA GLN A 550 -15.34 -8.36 26.72
C GLN A 550 -15.23 -9.89 26.84
N ASN A 551 -15.64 -10.64 25.81
CA ASN A 551 -15.50 -12.10 25.81
C ASN A 551 -14.03 -12.55 25.89
N ILE A 552 -13.10 -11.84 25.22
CA ILE A 552 -11.65 -12.11 25.33
C ILE A 552 -11.16 -11.84 26.77
N ILE A 553 -11.63 -10.76 27.38
CA ILE A 553 -11.30 -10.38 28.76
C ILE A 553 -11.82 -11.42 29.76
N ASP A 554 -13.06 -11.89 29.58
CA ASP A 554 -13.73 -12.83 30.49
C ASP A 554 -13.14 -14.25 30.40
N ASP A 555 -12.77 -14.69 29.19
CA ASP A 555 -12.04 -15.94 28.95
C ASP A 555 -10.70 -15.94 29.70
N GLY A 556 -9.99 -14.81 29.71
CA GLY A 556 -8.77 -14.61 30.50
C GLY A 556 -7.56 -15.43 30.10
N THR A 557 -7.68 -16.29 29.07
CA THR A 557 -6.60 -17.19 28.59
C THR A 557 -5.80 -16.63 27.42
N SER A 558 -6.18 -15.43 26.95
CA SER A 558 -5.53 -14.82 25.79
C SER A 558 -4.08 -14.42 26.09
N GLN A 559 -3.16 -14.77 25.21
CA GLN A 559 -1.77 -14.31 25.21
C GLN A 559 -1.67 -12.77 25.10
N LEU A 560 -2.73 -12.08 24.68
CA LEU A 560 -2.80 -10.60 24.67
C LEU A 560 -2.43 -10.02 26.04
N PHE A 561 -2.83 -10.69 27.14
CA PHE A 561 -2.59 -10.22 28.52
C PHE A 561 -1.13 -10.40 28.98
N ASP A 562 -0.30 -11.12 28.23
CA ASP A 562 1.14 -11.13 28.47
C ASP A 562 1.74 -9.75 28.16
N PHE A 563 1.15 -8.99 27.24
CA PHE A 563 1.64 -7.70 26.75
C PHE A 563 0.81 -6.50 27.24
N ILE A 564 -0.52 -6.67 27.40
CA ILE A 564 -1.49 -5.59 27.54
C ILE A 564 -2.19 -5.68 28.89
N LYS A 565 -2.29 -4.55 29.58
CA LYS A 565 -3.00 -4.40 30.85
C LYS A 565 -4.49 -4.67 30.69
N LYS A 566 -5.00 -5.65 31.42
CA LYS A 566 -6.42 -6.06 31.37
C LYS A 566 -7.36 -4.95 31.87
N ASP A 567 -6.98 -4.22 32.93
CA ASP A 567 -7.72 -3.09 33.48
C ASP A 567 -7.85 -1.94 32.46
N LYS A 568 -6.81 -1.64 31.69
CA LYS A 568 -6.86 -0.64 30.63
C LYS A 568 -7.81 -1.00 29.47
N LEU A 569 -7.92 -2.29 29.15
CA LEU A 569 -8.93 -2.74 28.19
C LEU A 569 -10.36 -2.61 28.76
N GLN A 570 -10.56 -2.83 30.06
CA GLN A 570 -11.84 -2.60 30.71
C GLN A 570 -12.19 -1.11 30.78
N GLU A 571 -11.23 -0.23 31.08
CA GLU A 571 -11.41 1.21 31.01
C GLU A 571 -11.84 1.64 29.61
N LEU A 572 -11.15 1.16 28.53
CA LEU A 572 -11.49 1.44 27.14
C LEU A 572 -12.93 1.06 26.79
N LEU A 573 -13.45 -0.06 27.31
CA LEU A 573 -14.83 -0.49 27.12
C LEU A 573 -15.85 0.40 27.85
N SER A 574 -15.45 1.07 28.93
CA SER A 574 -16.31 1.97 29.73
C SER A 574 -16.25 3.43 29.28
N GLU A 575 -15.23 3.82 28.50
CA GLU A 575 -15.02 5.19 28.06
C GLU A 575 -15.94 5.57 26.88
N ASN A 576 -16.61 6.72 27.00
CA ASN A 576 -17.41 7.28 25.89
C ASN A 576 -16.57 7.92 24.80
N LYS A 577 -15.32 8.29 25.06
CA LYS A 577 -14.37 8.89 24.11
C LYS A 577 -12.93 8.58 24.50
N SER A 578 -12.24 7.79 23.70
CA SER A 578 -10.79 7.61 23.79
C SER A 578 -10.03 8.61 22.90
N GLN A 579 -8.73 8.76 23.16
CA GLN A 579 -7.85 9.48 22.24
C GLN A 579 -7.77 8.72 20.91
N PRO A 580 -7.63 9.43 19.75
CA PRO A 580 -7.41 8.75 18.48
C PRO A 580 -6.14 7.90 18.51
N TRP A 581 -6.24 6.65 18.04
CA TRP A 581 -5.10 5.74 17.95
C TRP A 581 -4.23 6.05 16.73
N TYR A 582 -4.85 6.26 15.57
CA TYR A 582 -4.12 6.52 14.32
C TYR A 582 -4.97 7.31 13.33
N GLY A 583 -4.40 8.41 12.82
CA GLY A 583 -5.10 9.30 11.89
C GLY A 583 -6.41 9.84 12.48
N GLN A 584 -7.36 10.13 11.60
CA GLN A 584 -8.68 10.65 11.98
C GLN A 584 -9.75 9.54 12.13
N LEU A 585 -9.43 8.33 11.70
CA LEU A 585 -10.39 7.24 11.56
C LEU A 585 -10.39 6.29 12.76
N MET A 586 -9.25 6.06 13.40
CA MET A 586 -9.16 5.11 14.51
C MET A 586 -9.51 5.80 15.85
N THR A 587 -10.79 5.76 16.18
CA THR A 587 -11.38 6.23 17.45
C THR A 587 -11.72 5.02 18.33
N THR A 588 -12.47 5.18 19.43
CA THR A 588 -12.78 4.11 20.40
C THR A 588 -13.18 2.77 19.76
N PRO A 589 -14.16 2.70 18.83
CA PRO A 589 -14.54 1.41 18.23
C PRO A 589 -13.39 0.74 17.47
N GLN A 590 -12.58 1.54 16.78
CA GLN A 590 -11.44 1.04 16.01
C GLN A 590 -10.28 0.61 16.91
N THR A 591 -10.07 1.29 18.05
CA THR A 591 -9.07 0.88 19.04
C THR A 591 -9.46 -0.45 19.68
N ILE A 592 -10.74 -0.64 20.03
CA ILE A 592 -11.27 -1.93 20.50
C ILE A 592 -11.04 -3.02 19.43
N ALA A 593 -11.40 -2.74 18.19
CA ALA A 593 -11.22 -3.67 17.07
C ALA A 593 -9.73 -3.99 16.81
N TYR A 594 -8.83 -3.03 17.05
CA TYR A 594 -7.38 -3.26 16.95
C TYR A 594 -6.88 -4.29 17.96
N PHE A 595 -7.34 -4.23 19.21
CA PHE A 595 -6.99 -5.23 20.22
C PHE A 595 -7.60 -6.62 19.92
N ILE A 596 -8.80 -6.67 19.32
CA ILE A 596 -9.35 -7.93 18.81
C ILE A 596 -8.48 -8.51 17.68
N GLN A 597 -8.00 -7.67 16.77
CA GLN A 597 -7.08 -8.08 15.69
C GLN A 597 -5.73 -8.53 16.27
N PHE A 598 -5.23 -7.87 17.30
CA PHE A 598 -3.96 -8.24 17.94
C PHE A 598 -4.08 -9.61 18.64
N ASP A 599 -5.16 -9.86 19.40
CA ASP A 599 -5.44 -11.16 19.99
C ASP A 599 -5.55 -12.27 18.94
N TYR A 600 -6.31 -12.01 17.86
CA TYR A 600 -6.45 -12.96 16.77
C TYR A 600 -5.11 -13.28 16.10
N TRP A 601 -4.30 -12.26 15.84
CA TRP A 601 -2.99 -12.40 15.22
C TRP A 601 -2.04 -13.26 16.07
N LEU A 602 -1.96 -13.00 17.38
CA LEU A 602 -1.15 -13.80 18.30
C LEU A 602 -1.52 -15.29 18.20
N ARG A 603 -2.80 -15.60 18.24
CA ARG A 603 -3.32 -16.97 18.17
C ARG A 603 -3.15 -17.60 16.79
N LYS A 604 -3.51 -16.89 15.74
CA LYS A 604 -3.52 -17.38 14.35
C LYS A 604 -2.13 -17.72 13.85
N TYR A 605 -1.18 -16.84 14.12
CA TYR A 605 0.22 -17.02 13.70
C TYR A 605 1.05 -17.77 14.74
N LYS A 606 0.45 -18.15 15.89
CA LYS A 606 1.16 -18.82 17.00
C LYS A 606 2.42 -18.04 17.42
N VAL A 607 2.24 -16.73 17.56
CA VAL A 607 3.33 -15.80 17.81
C VAL A 607 4.02 -16.12 19.14
N ARG A 608 5.34 -16.15 19.15
CA ARG A 608 6.15 -16.34 20.36
C ARG A 608 6.97 -15.10 20.63
N PHE A 609 7.10 -14.75 21.89
CA PHE A 609 7.97 -13.66 22.35
C PHE A 609 9.31 -14.19 22.83
N VAL A 610 10.45 -13.51 22.53
CA VAL A 610 11.82 -13.86 22.92
C VAL A 610 12.59 -12.68 23.48
#